data_937f5800ea8309736622cce5050d3bc3
#
_entry.id   937f5800ea8309736622cce5050d3bc3
#
_cell.length_a   1.000
_cell.length_b   1.000
_cell.length_c   1.000
_cell.angle_alpha   90.00
_cell.angle_beta   90.00
_cell.angle_gamma   90.00
#
_symmetry.space_group_name_H-M   'P 1'
#
loop_
_entity.id
_entity.type
_entity.pdbx_description
1 polymer ?
#
loop_
_entity_poly.entity_id
_entity_poly.type
_entity_poly.pdbx_seq_one_letter_code
_entity_poly.pdbx_strand_id
1 'polypeptide(L)'
;MGVLRLSIGKKLGLGFFVLIVAMALANVVSIFGTRAILDRWELSEELEVLHVDLQQREIEHLQWAMQLQNHLVSGSVEGFAIELDPTRCNLGRWLASDQFQRLQEQYPALTGEFEQLLRSHVELHTSARDIKGLLEQGEAAEAERVYHSVTAASLAQIRGILDRLRGELARDAQGLSSEVRQLINSIIRQLIIIGTAGIVIALAGAILVTRSITGPPAAG
;
A
#
# COMPACT_ATOMS: atom_id res chain seq x y z
N MET A 1 -16.99 37.86 44.76
CA MET A 1 -16.41 37.38 43.51
C MET A 1 -16.47 38.52 42.49
N GLY A 2 -15.35 39.22 42.24
CA GLY A 2 -15.31 40.38 41.36
C GLY A 2 -15.44 39.96 39.89
N VAL A 3 -16.60 40.20 39.32
CA VAL A 3 -16.77 40.08 37.85
C VAL A 3 -15.85 41.15 37.24
N LEU A 4 -14.82 40.73 36.50
CA LEU A 4 -13.90 41.60 35.76
C LEU A 4 -14.70 42.71 35.03
N ARG A 5 -14.57 43.99 35.49
CA ARG A 5 -15.17 45.16 34.86
C ARG A 5 -14.39 45.50 33.58
N LEU A 6 -14.42 44.59 32.60
CA LEU A 6 -13.87 44.86 31.30
C LEU A 6 -14.81 45.75 30.49
N SER A 7 -14.28 46.74 29.77
CA SER A 7 -15.07 47.54 28.82
C SER A 7 -15.67 46.64 27.75
N ILE A 8 -16.78 47.03 27.13
CA ILE A 8 -17.48 46.31 26.09
C ILE A 8 -16.52 45.92 24.96
N GLY A 9 -15.65 46.82 24.52
CA GLY A 9 -14.65 46.56 23.50
C GLY A 9 -13.67 45.43 23.87
N LYS A 10 -13.22 45.37 25.15
CA LYS A 10 -12.33 44.30 25.63
C LYS A 10 -13.04 42.93 25.67
N LYS A 11 -14.33 42.91 26.07
CA LYS A 11 -15.13 41.68 26.06
C LYS A 11 -15.33 41.13 24.63
N LEU A 12 -15.64 42.02 23.69
CA LEU A 12 -15.81 41.69 22.29
C LEU A 12 -14.49 41.22 21.67
N GLY A 13 -13.39 41.95 21.93
CA GLY A 13 -12.03 41.57 21.46
C GLY A 13 -11.59 40.21 21.97
N LEU A 14 -11.87 39.87 23.25
CA LEU A 14 -11.55 38.54 23.79
C LEU A 14 -12.37 37.44 23.10
N GLY A 15 -13.66 37.67 22.81
CA GLY A 15 -14.50 36.72 22.09
C GLY A 15 -13.97 36.43 20.68
N PHE A 16 -13.63 37.49 19.93
CA PHE A 16 -13.02 37.32 18.59
C PHE A 16 -11.66 36.64 18.66
N PHE A 17 -10.82 36.97 19.63
CA PHE A 17 -9.52 36.31 19.81
C PHE A 17 -9.67 34.81 20.03
N VAL A 18 -10.59 34.35 20.87
CA VAL A 18 -10.86 32.93 21.10
C VAL A 18 -11.32 32.23 19.82
N LEU A 19 -12.19 32.86 19.04
CA LEU A 19 -12.64 32.30 17.76
C LEU A 19 -11.48 32.18 16.76
N ILE A 20 -10.62 33.18 16.65
CA ILE A 20 -9.43 33.14 15.78
C ILE A 20 -8.50 32.02 16.20
N VAL A 21 -8.25 31.84 17.50
CA VAL A 21 -7.42 30.76 18.02
C VAL A 21 -8.05 29.40 17.73
N ALA A 22 -9.36 29.23 17.92
CA ALA A 22 -10.05 27.99 17.59
C ALA A 22 -9.96 27.65 16.09
N MET A 23 -10.15 28.66 15.22
CA MET A 23 -9.97 28.47 13.76
C MET A 23 -8.53 28.12 13.40
N ALA A 24 -7.54 28.77 14.00
CA ALA A 24 -6.13 28.47 13.77
C ALA A 24 -5.79 27.00 14.17
N LEU A 25 -6.26 26.57 15.35
CA LEU A 25 -6.09 25.20 15.82
C LEU A 25 -6.76 24.19 14.87
N ALA A 26 -7.98 24.45 14.42
CA ALA A 26 -8.68 23.60 13.47
C ALA A 26 -7.91 23.47 12.14
N ASN A 27 -7.37 24.59 11.62
CA ASN A 27 -6.54 24.57 10.41
C ASN A 27 -5.25 23.75 10.61
N VAL A 28 -4.57 23.91 11.75
CA VAL A 28 -3.37 23.14 12.07
C VAL A 28 -3.67 21.64 12.10
N VAL A 29 -4.71 21.23 12.82
CA VAL A 29 -5.16 19.82 12.88
C VAL A 29 -5.51 19.29 11.49
N SER A 30 -6.21 20.07 10.67
CA SER A 30 -6.59 19.70 9.32
C SER A 30 -5.36 19.50 8.41
N ILE A 31 -4.41 20.45 8.42
CA ILE A 31 -3.22 20.38 7.54
C ILE A 31 -2.34 19.19 7.90
N PHE A 32 -2.00 19.01 9.18
CA PHE A 32 -1.15 17.89 9.61
C PHE A 32 -1.85 16.55 9.43
N GLY A 33 -3.14 16.50 9.73
CA GLY A 33 -3.94 15.29 9.54
C GLY A 33 -4.06 14.88 8.08
N THR A 34 -4.30 15.83 7.18
CA THR A 34 -4.37 15.54 5.73
C THR A 34 -3.04 15.04 5.20
N ARG A 35 -1.92 15.63 5.60
CA ARG A 35 -0.59 15.14 5.19
C ARG A 35 -0.36 13.70 5.64
N ALA A 36 -0.62 13.40 6.91
CA ALA A 36 -0.46 12.05 7.43
C ALA A 36 -1.35 11.01 6.73
N ILE A 37 -2.54 11.41 6.26
CA ILE A 37 -3.41 10.55 5.46
C ILE A 37 -2.80 10.31 4.07
N LEU A 38 -2.33 11.36 3.40
CA LEU A 38 -1.75 11.26 2.06
C LEU A 38 -0.52 10.36 2.04
N ASP A 39 0.40 10.53 2.99
CA ASP A 39 1.63 9.72 3.08
C ASP A 39 1.30 8.20 3.20
N ARG A 40 0.26 7.87 3.99
CA ARG A 40 -0.16 6.46 4.17
C ARG A 40 -0.95 5.91 3.00
N TRP A 41 -1.72 6.78 2.34
CA TRP A 41 -2.46 6.41 1.14
C TRP A 41 -1.50 6.05 0.00
N GLU A 42 -0.48 6.87 -0.25
CA GLU A 42 0.54 6.64 -1.27
C GLU A 42 1.25 5.30 -1.06
N LEU A 43 1.66 5.01 0.18
CA LEU A 43 2.27 3.71 0.51
C LEU A 43 1.31 2.53 0.30
N SER A 44 0.03 2.68 0.65
CA SER A 44 -0.98 1.64 0.41
C SER A 44 -1.17 1.36 -1.09
N GLU A 45 -1.19 2.41 -1.92
CA GLU A 45 -1.31 2.30 -3.38
C GLU A 45 -0.09 1.60 -3.99
N GLU A 46 1.14 1.91 -3.53
CA GLU A 46 2.35 1.21 -3.98
C GLU A 46 2.28 -0.31 -3.70
N LEU A 47 1.80 -0.70 -2.52
CA LEU A 47 1.66 -2.12 -2.16
C LEU A 47 0.60 -2.83 -3.02
N GLU A 48 -0.53 -2.16 -3.31
CA GLU A 48 -1.58 -2.70 -4.17
C GLU A 48 -1.10 -2.86 -5.62
N VAL A 49 -0.38 -1.88 -6.16
CA VAL A 49 0.22 -1.96 -7.50
C VAL A 49 1.21 -3.12 -7.57
N LEU A 50 2.09 -3.26 -6.57
CA LEU A 50 3.03 -4.38 -6.54
C LEU A 50 2.32 -5.73 -6.42
N HIS A 51 1.24 -5.82 -5.65
CA HIS A 51 0.42 -7.04 -5.56
C HIS A 51 -0.11 -7.48 -6.94
N VAL A 52 -0.69 -6.55 -7.70
CA VAL A 52 -1.22 -6.79 -9.06
C VAL A 52 -0.09 -7.16 -10.03
N ASP A 53 1.03 -6.48 -9.94
CA ASP A 53 2.21 -6.74 -10.75
C ASP A 53 2.76 -8.17 -10.55
N LEU A 54 2.83 -8.64 -9.30
CA LEU A 54 3.26 -10.01 -9.00
C LEU A 54 2.28 -11.06 -9.54
N GLN A 55 0.98 -10.77 -9.48
CA GLN A 55 -0.04 -11.63 -10.09
C GLN A 55 0.13 -11.72 -11.61
N GLN A 56 0.41 -10.61 -12.27
CA GLN A 56 0.66 -10.59 -13.71
C GLN A 56 1.89 -11.43 -14.08
N ARG A 57 2.98 -11.36 -13.31
CA ARG A 57 4.18 -12.17 -13.52
C ARG A 57 3.91 -13.67 -13.36
N GLU A 58 3.04 -14.05 -12.42
CA GLU A 58 2.59 -15.45 -12.29
C GLU A 58 1.83 -15.91 -13.53
N ILE A 59 0.87 -15.10 -14.02
CA ILE A 59 0.09 -15.42 -15.22
C ILE A 59 1.00 -15.59 -16.44
N GLU A 60 1.97 -14.72 -16.61
CA GLU A 60 2.94 -14.80 -17.70
C GLU A 60 3.74 -16.11 -17.68
N HIS A 61 4.17 -16.57 -16.50
CA HIS A 61 4.89 -17.84 -16.37
C HIS A 61 3.99 -19.06 -16.56
N LEU A 62 2.71 -18.98 -16.19
CA LEU A 62 1.73 -20.01 -16.52
C LEU A 62 1.53 -20.12 -18.04
N GLN A 63 1.39 -19.01 -18.74
CA GLN A 63 1.27 -18.96 -20.20
C GLN A 63 2.55 -19.49 -20.88
N TRP A 64 3.72 -19.11 -20.36
CA TRP A 64 5.00 -19.60 -20.80
C TRP A 64 5.10 -21.14 -20.66
N ALA A 65 4.71 -21.70 -19.51
CA ALA A 65 4.71 -23.15 -19.29
C ALA A 65 3.72 -23.89 -20.19
N MET A 66 2.55 -23.29 -20.46
CA MET A 66 1.58 -23.84 -21.43
C MET A 66 2.16 -23.89 -22.86
N GLN A 67 2.90 -22.85 -23.28
CA GLN A 67 3.57 -22.86 -24.59
C GLN A 67 4.62 -23.96 -24.66
N LEU A 68 5.42 -24.15 -23.59
CA LEU A 68 6.40 -25.23 -23.50
C LEU A 68 5.71 -26.61 -23.59
N GLN A 69 4.60 -26.80 -22.91
CA GLN A 69 3.82 -28.04 -22.95
C GLN A 69 3.27 -28.34 -24.36
N ASN A 70 2.87 -27.33 -25.13
CA ASN A 70 2.43 -27.50 -26.50
C ASN A 70 3.55 -28.08 -27.38
N HIS A 71 4.81 -27.66 -27.18
CA HIS A 71 5.97 -28.23 -27.88
C HIS A 71 6.25 -29.68 -27.47
N LEU A 72 6.05 -30.01 -26.18
CA LEU A 72 6.14 -31.39 -25.71
C LEU A 72 5.09 -32.29 -26.37
N VAL A 73 3.84 -31.86 -26.43
CA VAL A 73 2.73 -32.61 -27.03
C VAL A 73 2.96 -32.80 -28.54
N SER A 74 3.47 -31.80 -29.24
CA SER A 74 3.77 -31.90 -30.68
C SER A 74 5.05 -32.70 -30.97
N GLY A 75 5.93 -32.87 -29.99
CA GLY A 75 7.26 -33.45 -30.18
C GLY A 75 8.16 -32.63 -31.10
N SER A 76 7.89 -31.35 -31.33
CA SER A 76 8.54 -30.50 -32.31
C SER A 76 9.00 -29.17 -31.71
N VAL A 77 10.14 -28.71 -32.19
CA VAL A 77 10.67 -27.36 -31.91
C VAL A 77 10.32 -26.34 -33.00
N GLU A 78 9.50 -26.71 -33.97
CA GLU A 78 9.06 -25.76 -34.99
C GLU A 78 8.27 -24.61 -34.36
N GLY A 79 8.66 -23.36 -34.69
CA GLY A 79 8.06 -22.17 -34.09
C GLY A 79 8.37 -21.95 -32.60
N PHE A 80 9.40 -22.60 -32.06
CA PHE A 80 9.79 -22.43 -30.63
C PHE A 80 10.25 -21.01 -30.36
N ALA A 81 9.35 -20.18 -29.81
CA ALA A 81 9.57 -18.77 -29.50
C ALA A 81 9.53 -18.48 -27.99
N ILE A 82 9.78 -19.50 -27.15
CA ILE A 82 9.75 -19.39 -25.70
C ILE A 82 11.02 -18.68 -25.22
N GLU A 83 10.88 -17.67 -24.34
CA GLU A 83 12.04 -17.01 -23.73
C GLU A 83 12.77 -17.96 -22.79
N LEU A 84 14.02 -18.25 -23.10
CA LEU A 84 14.88 -19.17 -22.36
C LEU A 84 15.85 -18.48 -21.41
N ASP A 85 16.01 -17.15 -21.54
CA ASP A 85 16.88 -16.35 -20.67
C ASP A 85 16.08 -15.83 -19.47
N PRO A 86 16.39 -16.30 -18.24
CA PRO A 86 15.68 -15.87 -17.05
C PRO A 86 15.78 -14.37 -16.79
N THR A 87 16.78 -13.67 -17.32
CA THR A 87 16.96 -12.23 -17.12
C THR A 87 16.07 -11.37 -18.03
N ARG A 88 15.52 -11.95 -19.08
CA ARG A 88 14.78 -11.23 -20.13
C ARG A 88 13.26 -11.25 -19.92
N CYS A 89 12.73 -12.19 -19.15
CA CYS A 89 11.31 -12.19 -18.80
C CYS A 89 10.95 -11.08 -17.80
N ASN A 90 9.67 -10.78 -17.64
CA ASN A 90 9.21 -9.72 -16.75
C ASN A 90 9.56 -9.98 -15.28
N LEU A 91 9.46 -11.24 -14.82
CA LEU A 91 9.87 -11.61 -13.46
C LEU A 91 11.38 -11.41 -13.28
N GLY A 92 12.21 -11.86 -14.24
CA GLY A 92 13.65 -11.71 -14.15
C GLY A 92 14.12 -10.26 -14.10
N ARG A 93 13.50 -9.39 -14.91
CA ARG A 93 13.79 -7.95 -14.85
C ARG A 93 13.40 -7.35 -13.50
N TRP A 94 12.27 -7.75 -12.94
CA TRP A 94 11.87 -7.30 -11.61
C TRP A 94 12.81 -7.81 -10.51
N LEU A 95 13.22 -9.08 -10.55
CA LEU A 95 14.19 -9.67 -9.60
C LEU A 95 15.56 -8.96 -9.63
N ALA A 96 15.91 -8.29 -10.73
CA ALA A 96 17.12 -7.49 -10.87
C ALA A 96 16.91 -5.99 -10.55
N SER A 97 15.71 -5.58 -10.16
CA SER A 97 15.38 -4.16 -9.95
C SER A 97 15.64 -3.69 -8.52
N ASP A 98 15.82 -2.37 -8.36
CA ASP A 98 15.90 -1.72 -7.05
C ASP A 98 14.61 -1.93 -6.21
N GLN A 99 13.46 -2.12 -6.88
CA GLN A 99 12.20 -2.42 -6.18
C GLN A 99 12.28 -3.75 -5.44
N PHE A 100 12.85 -4.78 -6.06
CA PHE A 100 13.04 -6.08 -5.41
C PHE A 100 14.06 -5.99 -4.25
N GLN A 101 15.14 -5.21 -4.40
CA GLN A 101 16.10 -4.99 -3.33
C GLN A 101 15.45 -4.30 -2.12
N ARG A 102 14.67 -3.25 -2.34
CA ARG A 102 13.91 -2.60 -1.24
C ARG A 102 12.93 -3.56 -0.57
N LEU A 103 12.28 -4.42 -1.35
CA LEU A 103 11.37 -5.42 -0.81
C LEU A 103 12.08 -6.43 0.10
N GLN A 104 13.29 -6.87 -0.27
CA GLN A 104 14.11 -7.74 0.57
C GLN A 104 14.50 -7.07 1.91
N GLU A 105 14.81 -5.79 1.89
CA GLU A 105 15.11 -5.01 3.09
C GLU A 105 13.86 -4.83 3.98
N GLN A 106 12.70 -4.63 3.37
CA GLN A 106 11.42 -4.44 4.07
C GLN A 106 10.89 -5.73 4.70
N TYR A 107 11.13 -6.88 4.05
CA TYR A 107 10.64 -8.20 4.49
C TYR A 107 11.78 -9.19 4.79
N PRO A 108 12.63 -8.91 5.79
CA PRO A 108 13.80 -9.78 6.11
C PRO A 108 13.38 -11.19 6.55
N ALA A 109 12.16 -11.36 7.04
CA ALA A 109 11.61 -12.67 7.38
C ALA A 109 11.40 -13.57 6.15
N LEU A 110 11.33 -13.01 4.93
CA LEU A 110 11.15 -13.72 3.66
C LEU A 110 12.46 -13.95 2.89
N THR A 111 13.63 -13.70 3.51
CA THR A 111 14.93 -13.85 2.82
C THR A 111 15.10 -15.23 2.19
N GLY A 112 14.73 -16.30 2.89
CA GLY A 112 14.81 -17.67 2.38
C GLY A 112 13.92 -17.90 1.15
N GLU A 113 12.72 -17.32 1.16
CA GLU A 113 11.77 -17.35 0.04
C GLU A 113 12.31 -16.57 -1.18
N PHE A 114 12.91 -15.41 -0.96
CA PHE A 114 13.52 -14.62 -2.03
C PHE A 114 14.68 -15.37 -2.70
N GLU A 115 15.56 -15.97 -1.92
CA GLU A 115 16.63 -16.81 -2.45
C GLU A 115 16.08 -18.02 -3.21
N GLN A 116 15.02 -18.66 -2.71
CA GLN A 116 14.41 -19.79 -3.39
C GLN A 116 13.70 -19.34 -4.68
N LEU A 117 13.06 -18.17 -4.69
CA LEU A 117 12.46 -17.61 -5.90
C LEU A 117 13.50 -17.42 -7.00
N LEU A 118 14.65 -16.84 -6.67
CA LEU A 118 15.76 -16.66 -7.60
C LEU A 118 16.26 -18.00 -8.16
N ARG A 119 16.50 -19.00 -7.30
CA ARG A 119 16.96 -20.34 -7.71
C ARG A 119 15.92 -21.03 -8.60
N SER A 120 14.67 -21.09 -8.16
CA SER A 120 13.60 -21.78 -8.90
C SER A 120 13.31 -21.11 -10.24
N HIS A 121 13.47 -19.78 -10.33
CA HIS A 121 13.29 -19.06 -11.58
C HIS A 121 14.38 -19.39 -12.60
N VAL A 122 15.64 -19.45 -12.18
CA VAL A 122 16.75 -19.87 -13.05
C VAL A 122 16.57 -21.34 -13.49
N GLU A 123 16.21 -22.22 -12.56
CA GLU A 123 15.97 -23.64 -12.83
C GLU A 123 14.82 -23.86 -13.83
N LEU A 124 13.73 -23.09 -13.69
CA LEU A 124 12.60 -23.12 -14.62
C LEU A 124 13.03 -22.84 -16.07
N HIS A 125 13.78 -21.75 -16.29
CA HIS A 125 14.26 -21.39 -17.62
C HIS A 125 15.35 -22.34 -18.14
N THR A 126 16.18 -22.90 -17.26
CA THR A 126 17.20 -23.90 -17.64
C THR A 126 16.52 -25.19 -18.09
N SER A 127 15.52 -25.68 -17.36
CA SER A 127 14.79 -26.90 -17.76
C SER A 127 14.11 -26.76 -19.11
N ALA A 128 13.62 -25.59 -19.48
CA ALA A 128 13.06 -25.39 -20.83
C ALA A 128 14.11 -25.41 -21.93
N ARG A 129 15.32 -24.97 -21.63
CA ARG A 129 16.46 -25.10 -22.57
C ARG A 129 16.84 -26.57 -22.79
N ASP A 130 16.85 -27.34 -21.69
CA ASP A 130 17.13 -28.79 -21.76
C ASP A 130 16.03 -29.51 -22.51
N ILE A 131 14.74 -29.20 -22.25
CA ILE A 131 13.60 -29.75 -23.00
C ILE A 131 13.72 -29.45 -24.51
N LYS A 132 14.06 -28.22 -24.87
CA LYS A 132 14.28 -27.85 -26.27
C LYS A 132 15.35 -28.73 -26.91
N GLY A 133 16.51 -28.88 -26.24
CA GLY A 133 17.61 -29.74 -26.74
C GLY A 133 17.20 -31.20 -26.89
N LEU A 134 16.42 -31.74 -25.97
CA LEU A 134 15.92 -33.13 -26.05
C LEU A 134 14.93 -33.32 -27.22
N LEU A 135 14.03 -32.34 -27.42
CA LEU A 135 13.11 -32.37 -28.57
C LEU A 135 13.85 -32.27 -29.91
N GLU A 136 14.93 -31.48 -30.01
CA GLU A 136 15.79 -31.39 -31.18
C GLU A 136 16.48 -32.75 -31.50
N GLN A 137 16.73 -33.56 -30.47
CA GLN A 137 17.32 -34.91 -30.59
C GLN A 137 16.26 -36.01 -30.81
N GLY A 138 14.97 -35.66 -30.77
CA GLY A 138 13.87 -36.64 -30.89
C GLY A 138 13.58 -37.39 -29.59
N GLU A 139 14.15 -36.97 -28.46
CA GLU A 139 14.02 -37.61 -27.14
C GLU A 139 12.79 -37.07 -26.35
N ALA A 140 11.60 -37.16 -26.98
CA ALA A 140 10.37 -36.58 -26.43
C ALA A 140 9.99 -37.16 -25.05
N ALA A 141 10.21 -38.45 -24.79
CA ALA A 141 9.91 -39.07 -23.50
C ALA A 141 10.80 -38.56 -22.36
N GLU A 142 12.06 -38.22 -22.66
CA GLU A 142 12.97 -37.59 -21.68
C GLU A 142 12.58 -36.14 -21.44
N ALA A 143 12.24 -35.40 -22.51
CA ALA A 143 11.74 -34.03 -22.40
C ALA A 143 10.50 -33.93 -21.51
N GLU A 144 9.57 -34.90 -21.64
CA GLU A 144 8.38 -34.98 -20.77
C GLU A 144 8.76 -35.24 -19.29
N ARG A 145 9.73 -36.13 -19.04
CA ARG A 145 10.24 -36.39 -17.69
C ARG A 145 10.84 -35.14 -17.06
N VAL A 146 11.67 -34.40 -17.80
CA VAL A 146 12.24 -33.14 -17.33
C VAL A 146 11.14 -32.11 -17.02
N TYR A 147 10.14 -32.01 -17.89
CA TYR A 147 9.00 -31.10 -17.63
C TYR A 147 8.31 -31.41 -16.31
N HIS A 148 7.95 -32.68 -16.07
CA HIS A 148 7.21 -33.03 -14.85
C HIS A 148 8.06 -32.99 -13.59
N SER A 149 9.34 -33.36 -13.66
CA SER A 149 10.19 -33.42 -12.47
C SER A 149 10.85 -32.09 -12.10
N VAL A 150 11.14 -31.22 -13.08
CA VAL A 150 11.87 -29.97 -12.85
C VAL A 150 11.00 -28.77 -13.16
N THR A 151 10.51 -28.64 -14.40
CA THR A 151 9.77 -27.44 -14.85
C THR A 151 8.52 -27.19 -14.00
N ALA A 152 7.67 -28.21 -13.86
CA ALA A 152 6.43 -28.11 -13.09
C ALA A 152 6.69 -27.87 -11.58
N ALA A 153 7.74 -28.48 -11.02
CA ALA A 153 8.13 -28.29 -9.64
C ALA A 153 8.63 -26.86 -9.37
N SER A 154 9.54 -26.37 -10.23
CA SER A 154 10.07 -25.00 -10.12
C SER A 154 8.97 -23.94 -10.31
N LEU A 155 8.05 -24.17 -11.27
CA LEU A 155 6.88 -23.31 -11.45
C LEU A 155 5.98 -23.28 -10.21
N ALA A 156 5.70 -24.44 -9.62
CA ALA A 156 4.88 -24.53 -8.40
C ALA A 156 5.54 -23.81 -7.21
N GLN A 157 6.86 -23.90 -7.08
CA GLN A 157 7.61 -23.17 -6.05
C GLN A 157 7.54 -21.65 -6.26
N ILE A 158 7.77 -21.16 -7.48
CA ILE A 158 7.65 -19.76 -7.83
C ILE A 158 6.26 -19.24 -7.45
N ARG A 159 5.21 -19.94 -7.89
CA ARG A 159 3.81 -19.58 -7.58
C ARG A 159 3.56 -19.50 -6.09
N GLY A 160 3.98 -20.52 -5.34
CA GLY A 160 3.80 -20.55 -3.89
C GLY A 160 4.51 -19.41 -3.16
N ILE A 161 5.68 -18.98 -3.64
CA ILE A 161 6.42 -17.85 -3.07
C ILE A 161 5.74 -16.51 -3.44
N LEU A 162 5.37 -16.33 -4.71
CA LEU A 162 4.65 -15.13 -5.15
C LEU A 162 3.30 -14.96 -4.43
N ASP A 163 2.59 -16.07 -4.18
CA ASP A 163 1.33 -16.07 -3.44
C ASP A 163 1.52 -15.65 -1.98
N ARG A 164 2.53 -16.18 -1.30
CA ARG A 164 2.87 -15.75 0.06
C ARG A 164 3.25 -14.27 0.13
N LEU A 165 4.09 -13.82 -0.80
CA LEU A 165 4.49 -12.42 -0.88
C LEU A 165 3.29 -11.49 -1.10
N ARG A 166 2.38 -11.84 -2.03
CA ARG A 166 1.13 -11.10 -2.25
C ARG A 166 0.26 -11.08 -0.99
N GLY A 167 0.24 -12.18 -0.23
CA GLY A 167 -0.48 -12.25 1.03
C GLY A 167 0.08 -11.30 2.11
N GLU A 168 1.40 -11.13 2.19
CA GLU A 168 2.03 -10.13 3.08
C GLU A 168 1.70 -8.70 2.63
N LEU A 169 1.90 -8.39 1.35
CA LEU A 169 1.57 -7.07 0.78
C LEU A 169 0.11 -6.67 1.02
N ALA A 170 -0.82 -7.61 0.81
CA ALA A 170 -2.24 -7.38 1.05
C ALA A 170 -2.55 -7.11 2.53
N ARG A 171 -1.90 -7.81 3.46
CA ARG A 171 -2.05 -7.57 4.92
C ARG A 171 -1.54 -6.18 5.30
N ASP A 172 -0.40 -5.77 4.79
CA ASP A 172 0.18 -4.47 5.07
C ASP A 172 -0.67 -3.35 4.48
N ALA A 173 -1.15 -3.48 3.25
CA ALA A 173 -2.08 -2.53 2.63
C ALA A 173 -3.40 -2.39 3.43
N GLN A 174 -3.96 -3.51 3.92
CA GLN A 174 -5.14 -3.49 4.80
C GLN A 174 -4.84 -2.81 6.14
N GLY A 175 -3.67 -3.06 6.71
CA GLY A 175 -3.20 -2.39 7.93
C GLY A 175 -3.16 -0.87 7.75
N LEU A 176 -2.51 -0.39 6.68
CA LEU A 176 -2.44 1.03 6.33
C LEU A 176 -3.83 1.64 6.11
N SER A 177 -4.72 0.95 5.40
CA SER A 177 -6.11 1.40 5.19
C SER A 177 -6.86 1.55 6.51
N SER A 178 -6.65 0.65 7.47
CA SER A 178 -7.27 0.73 8.80
C SER A 178 -6.73 1.91 9.62
N GLU A 179 -5.43 2.19 9.53
CA GLU A 179 -4.81 3.34 10.17
C GLU A 179 -5.32 4.66 9.58
N VAL A 180 -5.45 4.74 8.26
CA VAL A 180 -6.05 5.91 7.58
C VAL A 180 -7.46 6.18 8.10
N ARG A 181 -8.30 5.16 8.22
CA ARG A 181 -9.66 5.29 8.79
C ARG A 181 -9.63 5.81 10.24
N GLN A 182 -8.71 5.31 11.06
CA GLN A 182 -8.56 5.77 12.44
C GLN A 182 -8.10 7.23 12.50
N LEU A 183 -7.15 7.65 11.65
CA LEU A 183 -6.71 9.03 11.52
C LEU A 183 -7.87 9.94 11.11
N ILE A 184 -8.62 9.58 10.09
CA ILE A 184 -9.81 10.33 9.65
C ILE A 184 -10.80 10.53 10.80
N ASN A 185 -11.17 9.44 11.50
CA ASN A 185 -12.10 9.50 12.63
C ASN A 185 -11.55 10.36 13.79
N SER A 186 -10.25 10.31 14.04
CA SER A 186 -9.60 11.14 15.04
C SER A 186 -9.66 12.62 14.69
N ILE A 187 -9.34 12.96 13.43
CA ILE A 187 -9.39 14.35 12.93
C ILE A 187 -10.82 14.90 13.00
N ILE A 188 -11.79 14.14 12.50
CA ILE A 188 -13.21 14.53 12.55
C ILE A 188 -13.64 14.80 14.00
N ARG A 189 -13.32 13.91 14.94
CA ARG A 189 -13.64 14.07 16.35
C ARG A 189 -12.99 15.34 16.94
N GLN A 190 -11.71 15.58 16.64
CA GLN A 190 -11.01 16.79 17.11
C GLN A 190 -11.63 18.06 16.55
N LEU A 191 -11.98 18.10 15.27
CA LEU A 191 -12.64 19.24 14.64
C LEU A 191 -14.03 19.50 15.22
N ILE A 192 -14.81 18.45 15.51
CA ILE A 192 -16.11 18.59 16.20
C ILE A 192 -15.92 19.18 17.59
N ILE A 193 -14.95 18.71 18.38
CA ILE A 193 -14.67 19.23 19.73
C ILE A 193 -14.26 20.70 19.65
N ILE A 194 -13.33 21.06 18.77
CA ILE A 194 -12.88 22.45 18.61
C ILE A 194 -14.05 23.36 18.19
N GLY A 195 -14.82 22.91 17.19
CA GLY A 195 -15.96 23.66 16.67
C GLY A 195 -17.06 23.85 17.70
N THR A 196 -17.46 22.79 18.41
CA THR A 196 -18.50 22.90 19.47
C THR A 196 -18.05 23.74 20.64
N ALA A 197 -16.80 23.61 21.09
CA ALA A 197 -16.24 24.45 22.14
C ALA A 197 -16.24 25.95 21.72
N GLY A 198 -15.82 26.21 20.47
CA GLY A 198 -15.87 27.59 19.93
C GLY A 198 -17.27 28.19 19.90
N ILE A 199 -18.28 27.42 19.47
CA ILE A 199 -19.69 27.86 19.45
C ILE A 199 -20.18 28.15 20.88
N VAL A 200 -19.93 27.24 21.83
CA VAL A 200 -20.35 27.45 23.24
C VAL A 200 -19.71 28.69 23.83
N ILE A 201 -18.42 28.90 23.61
CA ILE A 201 -17.73 30.10 24.11
C ILE A 201 -18.28 31.39 23.46
N ALA A 202 -18.55 31.36 22.15
CA ALA A 202 -19.13 32.49 21.43
C ALA A 202 -20.52 32.85 21.96
N LEU A 203 -21.40 31.87 22.18
CA LEU A 203 -22.75 32.05 22.75
C LEU A 203 -22.69 32.58 24.17
N ALA A 204 -21.84 32.01 25.02
CA ALA A 204 -21.65 32.52 26.40
C ALA A 204 -21.14 33.96 26.40
N GLY A 205 -20.17 34.28 25.54
CA GLY A 205 -19.65 35.65 25.37
C GLY A 205 -20.75 36.61 24.90
N ALA A 206 -21.57 36.24 23.92
CA ALA A 206 -22.68 37.06 23.44
C ALA A 206 -23.71 37.33 24.54
N ILE A 207 -24.10 36.31 25.31
CA ILE A 207 -25.04 36.50 26.46
C ILE A 207 -24.46 37.43 27.50
N LEU A 208 -23.18 37.29 27.87
CA LEU A 208 -22.51 38.14 28.84
C LEU A 208 -22.42 39.61 28.37
N VAL A 209 -22.10 39.83 27.10
CA VAL A 209 -22.08 41.19 26.51
C VAL A 209 -23.47 41.80 26.52
N THR A 210 -24.50 41.06 26.03
CA THR A 210 -25.87 41.53 25.99
C THR A 210 -26.38 41.91 27.40
N ARG A 211 -26.18 41.04 28.39
CA ARG A 211 -26.57 41.32 29.80
C ARG A 211 -25.83 42.51 30.39
N SER A 212 -24.60 42.79 29.96
CA SER A 212 -23.84 43.94 30.44
C SER A 212 -24.29 45.28 29.85
N ILE A 213 -25.03 45.27 28.74
CA ILE A 213 -25.57 46.46 28.06
C ILE A 213 -27.02 46.72 28.49
N THR A 214 -27.83 45.67 28.60
CA THR A 214 -29.27 45.75 28.85
C THR A 214 -29.65 45.61 30.33
N GLY A 215 -28.68 45.25 31.22
CA GLY A 215 -28.94 45.12 32.65
C GLY A 215 -29.21 46.48 33.29
N PRO A 216 -30.11 46.60 34.32
CA PRO A 216 -30.36 47.80 34.98
C PRO A 216 -29.09 48.36 35.62
N PRO A 217 -28.91 49.73 35.65
CA PRO A 217 -27.77 50.34 36.31
C PRO A 217 -27.79 49.90 37.77
N ALA A 218 -26.62 49.49 38.31
CA ALA A 218 -26.49 49.19 39.74
C ALA A 218 -26.91 50.42 40.51
N ALA A 219 -27.97 50.27 41.31
CA ALA A 219 -28.38 51.31 42.23
C ALA A 219 -27.19 51.66 43.15
N GLY A 220 -26.70 52.91 43.03
CA GLY A 220 -25.62 53.45 43.85
C GLY A 220 -26.05 53.73 45.26
#